data_74f1692fb6f92dd1af24c1a7399b45f5
#
_entry.id   74f1692fb6f92dd1af24c1a7399b45f5
#
_cell.length_a   1.000
_cell.length_b   1.000
_cell.length_c   1.000
_cell.angle_alpha   90.00
_cell.angle_beta   90.00
_cell.angle_gamma   90.00
#
_symmetry.space_group_name_H-M   'P 1'
#
loop_
_entity.id
_entity.type
_entity.pdbx_description
1 polymer ?
#
loop_
_entity_poly.entity_id
_entity_poly.type
_entity_poly.pdbx_seq_one_letter_code
_entity_poly.pdbx_strand_id
1 'polypeptide(L)'
;MKIRIWLIAAILLLAGTAGFVAGRYFSDNRKPNFSEENVLYVYPEMTVDQVKDSLAAGACVLRPRSIDRTFKKMEVASKIKPGRYIIEPSATSIYVARMLVFGWQTPQNLTLSGTIRSKGSIARKISSQMMVDSTSIDAALNDTAFLAQYGFTPENVFALFLPDTYQMYWTASVKDIFDRFKKEYDIFWNADRLAKAEALKLTPMQVSVMASIVNGETLKSFEYPIIAGVYLNRYKKGMKLQADPTVAFCFDYTLDRILKKHLTVDSPYNTYKYKGLPPAPINVPNKGCIDGVLNPDKHGYIYFCASPEFDGTHRFAVGYNEHLKNAREFQRALTARNKAKAAGK
;
A
#
# COMPACT_ATOMS: atom_id res chain seq x y z
N MET A 1 -13.33 -76.05 -25.66
CA MET A 1 -13.69 -75.48 -24.35
C MET A 1 -12.60 -74.54 -23.81
N LYS A 2 -11.32 -74.91 -23.75
CA LYS A 2 -10.22 -74.10 -23.19
C LYS A 2 -10.05 -72.74 -23.89
N ILE A 3 -10.10 -72.63 -25.23
CA ILE A 3 -9.92 -71.38 -26.00
C ILE A 3 -11.02 -70.35 -25.66
N ARG A 4 -12.26 -70.78 -25.48
CA ARG A 4 -13.36 -69.85 -25.09
C ARG A 4 -13.17 -69.27 -23.69
N ILE A 5 -12.61 -70.03 -22.74
CA ILE A 5 -12.33 -69.58 -21.40
C ILE A 5 -11.25 -68.49 -21.41
N TRP A 6 -10.17 -68.69 -22.16
CA TRP A 6 -9.09 -67.70 -22.30
C TRP A 6 -9.57 -66.42 -23.00
N LEU A 7 -10.45 -66.51 -23.99
CA LEU A 7 -11.07 -65.34 -24.62
C LEU A 7 -11.97 -64.55 -23.66
N ILE A 8 -12.77 -65.23 -22.85
CA ILE A 8 -13.58 -64.57 -21.83
C ILE A 8 -12.70 -63.93 -20.78
N ALA A 9 -11.65 -64.61 -20.31
CA ALA A 9 -10.71 -64.05 -19.34
C ALA A 9 -9.98 -62.80 -19.90
N ALA A 10 -9.56 -62.83 -21.16
CA ALA A 10 -8.95 -61.68 -21.84
C ALA A 10 -9.94 -60.48 -21.95
N ILE A 11 -11.19 -60.74 -22.33
CA ILE A 11 -12.26 -59.69 -22.40
C ILE A 11 -12.50 -59.05 -21.02
N LEU A 12 -12.62 -59.88 -19.98
CA LEU A 12 -12.79 -59.38 -18.61
C LEU A 12 -11.59 -58.58 -18.14
N LEU A 13 -10.37 -58.99 -18.45
CA LEU A 13 -9.16 -58.24 -18.15
C LEU A 13 -9.12 -56.91 -18.88
N LEU A 14 -9.47 -56.88 -20.18
CA LEU A 14 -9.57 -55.65 -20.98
C LEU A 14 -10.66 -54.71 -20.44
N ALA A 15 -11.85 -55.23 -20.11
CA ALA A 15 -12.91 -54.45 -19.53
C ALA A 15 -12.51 -53.88 -18.15
N GLY A 16 -11.86 -54.70 -17.33
CA GLY A 16 -11.34 -54.26 -16.01
C GLY A 16 -10.26 -53.16 -16.13
N THR A 17 -9.33 -53.34 -17.08
CA THR A 17 -8.28 -52.32 -17.33
C THR A 17 -8.89 -51.04 -17.90
N ALA A 18 -9.81 -51.12 -18.83
CA ALA A 18 -10.53 -49.96 -19.40
C ALA A 18 -11.33 -49.22 -18.29
N GLY A 19 -12.05 -49.96 -17.45
CA GLY A 19 -12.78 -49.39 -16.33
C GLY A 19 -11.84 -48.70 -15.29
N PHE A 20 -10.70 -49.30 -15.02
CA PHE A 20 -9.71 -48.73 -14.13
C PHE A 20 -9.10 -47.43 -14.70
N VAL A 21 -8.75 -47.39 -15.99
CA VAL A 21 -8.24 -46.21 -16.68
C VAL A 21 -9.29 -45.10 -16.72
N ALA A 22 -10.53 -45.45 -17.07
CA ALA A 22 -11.62 -44.48 -17.08
C ALA A 22 -11.91 -43.91 -15.68
N GLY A 23 -11.90 -44.73 -14.65
CA GLY A 23 -12.08 -44.30 -13.26
C GLY A 23 -10.95 -43.34 -12.80
N ARG A 24 -9.71 -43.65 -13.18
CA ARG A 24 -8.56 -42.72 -12.92
C ARG A 24 -8.74 -41.41 -13.68
N TYR A 25 -9.06 -41.47 -14.96
CA TYR A 25 -9.29 -40.27 -15.76
C TYR A 25 -10.39 -39.41 -15.14
N PHE A 26 -11.50 -39.99 -14.77
CA PHE A 26 -12.62 -39.30 -14.13
C PHE A 26 -12.19 -38.68 -12.77
N SER A 27 -11.48 -39.43 -11.94
CA SER A 27 -10.95 -38.97 -10.68
C SER A 27 -10.05 -37.76 -10.84
N ASP A 28 -9.15 -37.79 -11.83
CA ASP A 28 -8.13 -36.76 -12.02
C ASP A 28 -8.67 -35.48 -12.69
N ASN A 29 -9.68 -35.62 -13.58
CA ASN A 29 -10.11 -34.51 -14.43
C ASN A 29 -11.53 -33.99 -14.10
N ARG A 30 -12.35 -34.72 -13.34
CA ARG A 30 -13.76 -34.37 -13.10
C ARG A 30 -14.15 -34.30 -11.64
N LYS A 31 -13.49 -35.07 -10.76
CA LYS A 31 -13.83 -35.05 -9.34
C LYS A 31 -13.06 -33.92 -8.64
N PRO A 32 -13.75 -33.06 -7.84
CA PRO A 32 -13.10 -32.14 -6.91
C PRO A 32 -12.13 -32.87 -6.00
N ASN A 33 -10.95 -32.33 -5.76
CA ASN A 33 -9.90 -33.01 -4.98
C ASN A 33 -9.47 -32.27 -3.71
N PHE A 34 -10.14 -31.19 -3.38
CA PHE A 34 -9.84 -30.35 -2.22
C PHE A 34 -11.11 -30.18 -1.39
N SER A 35 -10.98 -30.09 -0.05
CA SER A 35 -12.13 -29.88 0.82
C SER A 35 -12.26 -28.45 1.32
N GLU A 36 -11.20 -27.66 1.24
CA GLU A 36 -11.15 -26.28 1.72
C GLU A 36 -10.51 -25.36 0.69
N GLU A 37 -10.93 -24.08 0.71
CA GLU A 37 -10.27 -23.04 -0.06
C GLU A 37 -8.89 -22.75 0.59
N ASN A 38 -7.88 -22.63 -0.25
CA ASN A 38 -6.54 -22.24 0.20
C ASN A 38 -5.85 -21.29 -0.76
N VAL A 39 -5.01 -20.43 -0.19
CA VAL A 39 -4.10 -19.57 -0.95
C VAL A 39 -2.72 -20.21 -0.97
N LEU A 40 -2.33 -20.69 -2.13
CA LEU A 40 -1.02 -21.26 -2.36
C LEU A 40 -0.05 -20.19 -2.91
N TYR A 41 1.03 -19.94 -2.20
CA TYR A 41 2.15 -19.13 -2.66
C TYR A 41 3.27 -20.05 -3.18
N VAL A 42 3.65 -19.88 -4.44
CA VAL A 42 4.75 -20.62 -5.07
C VAL A 42 5.90 -19.65 -5.29
N TYR A 43 6.99 -19.85 -4.59
CA TYR A 43 8.23 -19.10 -4.77
C TYR A 43 9.11 -19.70 -5.88
N PRO A 44 10.01 -18.93 -6.51
CA PRO A 44 10.84 -19.42 -7.61
C PRO A 44 11.69 -20.63 -7.29
N GLU A 45 12.14 -20.79 -6.02
CA GLU A 45 12.99 -21.86 -5.53
C GLU A 45 12.24 -23.09 -5.02
N MET A 46 10.90 -23.05 -4.95
CA MET A 46 10.11 -24.16 -4.42
C MET A 46 10.17 -25.38 -5.32
N THR A 47 10.43 -26.54 -4.72
CA THR A 47 10.30 -27.83 -5.39
C THR A 47 8.84 -28.25 -5.51
N VAL A 48 8.57 -29.18 -6.44
CA VAL A 48 7.21 -29.74 -6.61
C VAL A 48 6.71 -30.45 -5.35
N ASP A 49 7.60 -31.04 -4.57
CA ASP A 49 7.21 -31.74 -3.33
C ASP A 49 6.84 -30.75 -2.24
N GLN A 50 7.56 -29.63 -2.10
CA GLN A 50 7.15 -28.52 -1.20
C GLN A 50 5.80 -27.94 -1.58
N VAL A 51 5.50 -27.83 -2.88
CA VAL A 51 4.18 -27.39 -3.34
C VAL A 51 3.09 -28.40 -2.98
N LYS A 52 3.34 -29.70 -3.13
CA LYS A 52 2.39 -30.75 -2.70
C LYS A 52 2.14 -30.73 -1.20
N ASP A 53 3.21 -30.53 -0.42
CA ASP A 53 3.12 -30.42 1.06
C ASP A 53 2.27 -29.20 1.46
N SER A 54 2.47 -28.07 0.79
CA SER A 54 1.67 -26.85 1.00
C SER A 54 0.20 -27.05 0.62
N LEU A 55 -0.08 -27.77 -0.48
CA LEU A 55 -1.45 -28.13 -0.87
C LEU A 55 -2.10 -29.09 0.15
N ALA A 56 -1.33 -30.07 0.64
CA ALA A 56 -1.83 -31.04 1.63
C ALA A 56 -2.17 -30.36 2.95
N ALA A 57 -1.30 -29.45 3.40
CA ALA A 57 -1.46 -28.74 4.66
C ALA A 57 -2.62 -27.73 4.64
N GLY A 58 -2.77 -26.98 3.52
CA GLY A 58 -3.69 -25.84 3.46
C GLY A 58 -5.04 -26.15 2.82
N ALA A 59 -5.10 -27.00 1.76
CA ALA A 59 -6.31 -27.25 1.00
C ALA A 59 -6.97 -28.61 1.29
N CYS A 60 -6.43 -29.37 2.25
CA CYS A 60 -6.93 -30.69 2.61
C CYS A 60 -7.18 -31.59 1.40
N VAL A 61 -6.10 -32.09 0.78
CA VAL A 61 -6.15 -32.93 -0.43
C VAL A 61 -6.85 -34.26 -0.15
N LEU A 62 -7.97 -34.52 -0.81
CA LEU A 62 -8.78 -35.73 -0.62
C LEU A 62 -8.16 -36.98 -1.26
N ARG A 63 -7.45 -36.83 -2.39
CA ARG A 63 -6.86 -37.92 -3.15
C ARG A 63 -5.42 -37.59 -3.59
N PRO A 64 -4.42 -37.75 -2.73
CA PRO A 64 -3.02 -37.38 -3.02
C PRO A 64 -2.46 -38.08 -4.27
N ARG A 65 -2.80 -39.36 -4.50
CA ARG A 65 -2.38 -40.10 -5.72
C ARG A 65 -2.89 -39.48 -7.02
N SER A 66 -3.99 -38.73 -6.99
CA SER A 66 -4.50 -37.99 -8.16
C SER A 66 -3.61 -36.77 -8.46
N ILE A 67 -3.12 -36.08 -7.40
CA ILE A 67 -2.12 -35.00 -7.54
C ILE A 67 -0.83 -35.56 -8.17
N ASP A 68 -0.29 -36.65 -7.66
CA ASP A 68 0.96 -37.24 -8.18
C ASP A 68 0.86 -37.56 -9.67
N ARG A 69 -0.25 -38.21 -10.08
CA ARG A 69 -0.47 -38.55 -11.50
C ARG A 69 -0.60 -37.33 -12.39
N THR A 70 -1.36 -36.33 -11.98
CA THR A 70 -1.59 -35.12 -12.77
C THR A 70 -0.37 -34.23 -12.83
N PHE A 71 0.39 -34.10 -11.73
CA PHE A 71 1.62 -33.35 -11.67
C PHE A 71 2.69 -34.00 -12.55
N LYS A 72 2.82 -35.33 -12.52
CA LYS A 72 3.70 -36.05 -13.42
C LYS A 72 3.30 -35.87 -14.88
N LYS A 73 1.99 -36.04 -15.20
CA LYS A 73 1.44 -35.90 -16.56
C LYS A 73 1.67 -34.51 -17.14
N MET A 74 1.56 -33.47 -16.32
CA MET A 74 1.72 -32.06 -16.73
C MET A 74 3.16 -31.58 -16.62
N GLU A 75 4.09 -32.45 -16.17
CA GLU A 75 5.50 -32.10 -15.96
C GLU A 75 5.66 -30.85 -15.04
N VAL A 76 4.85 -30.79 -13.98
CA VAL A 76 4.80 -29.63 -13.08
C VAL A 76 6.20 -29.32 -12.52
N ALA A 77 6.99 -30.36 -12.21
CA ALA A 77 8.33 -30.19 -11.64
C ALA A 77 9.28 -29.31 -12.50
N SER A 78 9.11 -29.33 -13.83
CA SER A 78 9.95 -28.56 -14.76
C SER A 78 9.27 -27.31 -15.32
N LYS A 79 7.95 -27.17 -15.11
CA LYS A 79 7.12 -26.11 -15.75
C LYS A 79 6.39 -25.22 -14.76
N ILE A 80 6.51 -25.50 -13.47
CA ILE A 80 5.83 -24.71 -12.42
C ILE A 80 6.27 -23.26 -12.48
N LYS A 81 5.29 -22.35 -12.37
CA LYS A 81 5.52 -20.91 -12.36
C LYS A 81 5.28 -20.34 -10.96
N PRO A 82 6.16 -19.47 -10.48
CA PRO A 82 5.92 -18.74 -9.25
C PRO A 82 4.63 -17.94 -9.32
N GLY A 83 3.94 -17.82 -8.18
CA GLY A 83 2.67 -17.07 -8.15
C GLY A 83 1.85 -17.28 -6.90
N ARG A 84 0.81 -16.49 -6.78
CA ARG A 84 -0.26 -16.66 -5.81
C ARG A 84 -1.46 -17.30 -6.50
N TYR A 85 -1.89 -18.45 -6.01
CA TYR A 85 -2.98 -19.24 -6.58
C TYR A 85 -4.06 -19.48 -5.53
N ILE A 86 -5.31 -19.25 -5.86
CA ILE A 86 -6.45 -19.67 -5.02
C ILE A 86 -6.87 -21.05 -5.47
N ILE A 87 -6.85 -22.00 -4.55
CA ILE A 87 -7.29 -23.37 -4.76
C ILE A 87 -8.70 -23.50 -4.19
N GLU A 88 -9.67 -23.58 -5.08
CA GLU A 88 -11.08 -23.73 -4.73
C GLU A 88 -11.38 -25.19 -4.32
N PRO A 89 -12.35 -25.44 -3.41
CA PRO A 89 -12.79 -26.80 -3.07
C PRO A 89 -13.30 -27.57 -4.29
N SER A 90 -13.86 -26.88 -5.27
CA SER A 90 -14.34 -27.45 -6.53
C SER A 90 -13.22 -27.87 -7.49
N ALA A 91 -11.97 -27.47 -7.22
CA ALA A 91 -10.85 -27.69 -8.13
C ALA A 91 -10.52 -29.18 -8.28
N THR A 92 -10.23 -29.58 -9.51
CA THR A 92 -9.73 -30.92 -9.81
C THR A 92 -8.20 -30.95 -9.79
N SER A 93 -7.60 -32.13 -9.61
CA SER A 93 -6.13 -32.27 -9.63
C SER A 93 -5.52 -31.74 -10.92
N ILE A 94 -6.13 -32.04 -12.08
CA ILE A 94 -5.61 -31.57 -13.36
C ILE A 94 -5.76 -30.06 -13.54
N TYR A 95 -6.81 -29.46 -12.98
CA TYR A 95 -6.99 -28.01 -13.02
C TYR A 95 -5.89 -27.30 -12.26
N VAL A 96 -5.57 -27.75 -11.03
CA VAL A 96 -4.48 -27.20 -10.23
C VAL A 96 -3.12 -27.38 -10.92
N ALA A 97 -2.86 -28.58 -11.49
CA ALA A 97 -1.64 -28.80 -12.27
C ALA A 97 -1.50 -27.80 -13.44
N ARG A 98 -2.61 -27.52 -14.15
CA ARG A 98 -2.63 -26.52 -15.23
C ARG A 98 -2.41 -25.11 -14.72
N MET A 99 -3.06 -24.72 -13.63
CA MET A 99 -2.84 -23.40 -13.00
C MET A 99 -1.35 -23.15 -12.76
N LEU A 100 -0.68 -24.12 -12.19
CA LEU A 100 0.74 -24.02 -11.85
C LEU A 100 1.64 -23.96 -13.10
N VAL A 101 1.35 -24.76 -14.12
CA VAL A 101 2.15 -24.83 -15.37
C VAL A 101 1.91 -23.60 -16.24
N PHE A 102 0.68 -23.13 -16.37
CA PHE A 102 0.36 -21.97 -17.21
C PHE A 102 0.45 -20.64 -16.46
N GLY A 103 0.65 -20.65 -15.13
CA GLY A 103 0.78 -19.46 -14.32
C GLY A 103 -0.51 -18.66 -14.22
N TRP A 104 -1.66 -19.33 -14.03
CA TRP A 104 -2.97 -18.68 -13.84
C TRP A 104 -3.06 -18.10 -12.42
N GLN A 105 -2.20 -17.14 -12.15
CA GLN A 105 -2.15 -16.46 -10.86
C GLN A 105 -3.45 -15.71 -10.57
N THR A 106 -3.81 -15.64 -9.29
CA THR A 106 -4.89 -14.79 -8.81
C THR A 106 -4.30 -13.48 -8.30
N PRO A 107 -4.69 -12.32 -8.86
CA PRO A 107 -4.24 -11.04 -8.34
C PRO A 107 -4.60 -10.85 -6.86
N GLN A 108 -3.81 -10.03 -6.16
CA GLN A 108 -4.11 -9.62 -4.80
C GLN A 108 -4.12 -8.11 -4.66
N ASN A 109 -4.60 -7.64 -3.54
CA ASN A 109 -4.61 -6.23 -3.19
C ASN A 109 -3.29 -5.85 -2.50
N LEU A 110 -2.58 -4.87 -3.08
CA LEU A 110 -1.51 -4.14 -2.43
C LEU A 110 -2.11 -2.86 -1.83
N THR A 111 -2.16 -2.76 -0.51
CA THR A 111 -2.74 -1.61 0.18
C THR A 111 -1.66 -0.73 0.80
N LEU A 112 -1.63 0.53 0.37
CA LEU A 112 -0.88 1.59 1.04
C LEU A 112 -1.84 2.43 1.87
N SER A 113 -1.73 2.37 3.18
CA SER A 113 -2.63 3.08 4.10
C SER A 113 -1.87 3.64 5.31
N GLY A 114 -2.53 4.56 6.02
CA GLY A 114 -1.98 5.23 7.19
C GLY A 114 -0.91 6.28 6.85
N THR A 115 -0.27 6.81 7.86
CA THR A 115 0.77 7.84 7.69
C THR A 115 2.10 7.19 7.32
N ILE A 116 2.61 7.50 6.13
CA ILE A 116 3.87 6.96 5.61
C ILE A 116 4.90 8.10 5.57
N ARG A 117 5.89 8.04 6.47
CA ARG A 117 6.85 9.13 6.74
C ARG A 117 8.27 8.85 6.26
N SER A 118 8.57 7.63 5.78
CA SER A 118 9.91 7.27 5.31
C SER A 118 9.84 6.32 4.13
N LYS A 119 10.89 6.31 3.29
CA LYS A 119 11.08 5.35 2.19
C LYS A 119 11.07 3.92 2.70
N GLY A 120 11.76 3.66 3.81
CA GLY A 120 11.75 2.33 4.44
C GLY A 120 10.35 1.88 4.90
N SER A 121 9.44 2.81 5.23
CA SER A 121 8.04 2.46 5.51
C SER A 121 7.28 2.07 4.24
N ILE A 122 7.57 2.70 3.09
CA ILE A 122 7.02 2.29 1.79
C ILE A 122 7.53 0.88 1.47
N ALA A 123 8.85 0.68 1.53
CA ALA A 123 9.49 -0.60 1.22
C ALA A 123 8.90 -1.75 2.04
N ARG A 124 8.80 -1.58 3.37
CA ARG A 124 8.19 -2.60 4.26
C ARG A 124 6.71 -2.87 3.96
N LYS A 125 5.92 -1.83 3.68
CA LYS A 125 4.49 -2.01 3.35
C LYS A 125 4.29 -2.78 2.05
N ILE A 126 5.14 -2.56 1.06
CA ILE A 126 5.08 -3.28 -0.21
C ILE A 126 5.56 -4.72 -0.01
N SER A 127 6.74 -4.93 0.57
CA SER A 127 7.34 -6.26 0.72
C SER A 127 6.55 -7.18 1.66
N SER A 128 5.82 -6.63 2.63
CA SER A 128 4.94 -7.44 3.49
C SER A 128 3.71 -8.01 2.76
N GLN A 129 3.42 -7.53 1.56
CA GLN A 129 2.24 -7.91 0.78
C GLN A 129 2.60 -8.53 -0.58
N MET A 130 3.82 -8.37 -1.06
CA MET A 130 4.28 -8.79 -2.38
C MET A 130 5.48 -9.73 -2.25
N MET A 131 5.82 -10.44 -3.31
CA MET A 131 7.00 -11.33 -3.34
C MET A 131 8.33 -10.55 -3.27
N VAL A 132 8.34 -9.33 -3.78
CA VAL A 132 9.53 -8.48 -3.80
C VAL A 132 9.99 -8.13 -2.38
N ASP A 133 11.30 -8.19 -2.16
CA ASP A 133 11.90 -7.84 -0.87
C ASP A 133 11.99 -6.33 -0.64
N SER A 134 12.10 -5.93 0.64
CA SER A 134 12.17 -4.53 1.03
C SER A 134 13.44 -3.84 0.57
N THR A 135 14.55 -4.56 0.43
CA THR A 135 15.84 -4.01 0.01
C THR A 135 15.79 -3.57 -1.45
N SER A 136 15.17 -4.38 -2.31
CA SER A 136 14.97 -4.07 -3.73
C SER A 136 14.09 -2.83 -3.92
N ILE A 137 13.02 -2.69 -3.13
CA ILE A 137 12.17 -1.50 -3.17
C ILE A 137 12.92 -0.26 -2.64
N ASP A 138 13.64 -0.41 -1.51
CA ASP A 138 14.41 0.71 -0.94
C ASP A 138 15.51 1.18 -1.89
N ALA A 139 16.21 0.26 -2.55
CA ALA A 139 17.19 0.59 -3.58
C ALA A 139 16.57 1.41 -4.72
N ALA A 140 15.41 0.99 -5.24
CA ALA A 140 14.69 1.71 -6.29
C ALA A 140 14.23 3.12 -5.84
N LEU A 141 13.80 3.27 -4.58
CA LEU A 141 13.41 4.56 -4.00
C LEU A 141 14.59 5.53 -3.82
N ASN A 142 15.82 5.06 -3.91
CA ASN A 142 17.04 5.86 -3.80
C ASN A 142 17.84 5.93 -5.11
N ASP A 143 17.40 5.26 -6.16
CA ASP A 143 18.04 5.27 -7.48
C ASP A 143 17.52 6.43 -8.33
N THR A 144 18.36 7.45 -8.52
CA THR A 144 18.01 8.64 -9.32
C THR A 144 17.71 8.30 -10.78
N ALA A 145 18.48 7.37 -11.39
CA ALA A 145 18.28 7.01 -12.80
C ALA A 145 16.98 6.21 -12.99
N PHE A 146 16.65 5.33 -12.06
CA PHE A 146 15.38 4.61 -12.06
C PHE A 146 14.19 5.55 -11.88
N LEU A 147 14.23 6.45 -10.89
CA LEU A 147 13.12 7.36 -10.61
C LEU A 147 12.92 8.41 -11.69
N ALA A 148 14.00 8.84 -12.38
CA ALA A 148 13.91 9.78 -13.49
C ALA A 148 13.01 9.26 -14.64
N GLN A 149 12.91 7.95 -14.84
CA GLN A 149 12.01 7.32 -15.83
C GLN A 149 10.53 7.62 -15.54
N TYR A 150 10.22 7.89 -14.27
CA TYR A 150 8.86 8.22 -13.79
C TYR A 150 8.65 9.74 -13.59
N GLY A 151 9.69 10.55 -13.80
CA GLY A 151 9.64 11.99 -13.58
C GLY A 151 9.83 12.41 -12.12
N PHE A 152 10.47 11.57 -11.31
CA PHE A 152 10.72 11.81 -9.90
C PHE A 152 12.23 11.73 -9.56
N THR A 153 12.54 12.18 -8.34
CA THR A 153 13.86 12.06 -7.72
C THR A 153 13.73 11.40 -6.35
N PRO A 154 14.83 10.94 -5.73
CA PRO A 154 14.79 10.40 -4.39
C PRO A 154 14.18 11.35 -3.34
N GLU A 155 14.28 12.66 -3.53
CA GLU A 155 13.76 13.67 -2.61
C GLU A 155 12.24 13.81 -2.73
N ASN A 156 11.69 13.76 -3.94
CA ASN A 156 10.28 14.07 -4.19
C ASN A 156 9.39 12.83 -4.44
N VAL A 157 9.97 11.63 -4.36
CA VAL A 157 9.29 10.36 -4.68
C VAL A 157 8.05 10.08 -3.83
N PHE A 158 7.92 10.67 -2.65
CA PHE A 158 6.70 10.54 -1.84
C PHE A 158 5.44 10.99 -2.59
N ALA A 159 5.56 11.96 -3.51
CA ALA A 159 4.43 12.42 -4.30
C ALA A 159 3.91 11.37 -5.30
N LEU A 160 4.73 10.40 -5.71
CA LEU A 160 4.33 9.31 -6.60
C LEU A 160 3.28 8.40 -5.96
N PHE A 161 3.44 8.14 -4.66
CA PHE A 161 2.61 7.19 -3.94
C PHE A 161 1.32 7.86 -3.46
N LEU A 162 0.20 7.31 -3.86
CA LEU A 162 -1.12 7.74 -3.39
C LEU A 162 -1.68 6.63 -2.49
N PRO A 163 -2.01 6.91 -1.21
CA PRO A 163 -2.61 5.91 -0.35
C PRO A 163 -3.92 5.38 -0.93
N ASP A 164 -3.94 4.09 -1.25
CA ASP A 164 -5.07 3.35 -1.83
C ASP A 164 -4.80 1.85 -1.82
N THR A 165 -5.72 1.08 -2.42
CA THR A 165 -5.58 -0.36 -2.67
C THR A 165 -5.44 -0.62 -4.17
N TYR A 166 -4.38 -1.32 -4.54
CA TYR A 166 -3.99 -1.59 -5.92
C TYR A 166 -4.02 -3.09 -6.20
N GLN A 167 -4.82 -3.52 -7.15
CA GLN A 167 -4.84 -4.91 -7.55
C GLN A 167 -3.67 -5.22 -8.50
N MET A 168 -2.86 -6.24 -8.15
CA MET A 168 -1.73 -6.69 -8.95
C MET A 168 -1.34 -8.13 -8.63
N TYR A 169 -0.53 -8.74 -9.49
CA TYR A 169 0.01 -10.06 -9.20
C TYR A 169 1.04 -10.00 -8.08
N TRP A 170 1.00 -10.99 -7.19
CA TRP A 170 1.93 -11.08 -6.07
C TRP A 170 3.42 -11.11 -6.51
N THR A 171 3.68 -11.66 -7.70
CA THR A 171 5.02 -11.76 -8.32
C THR A 171 5.44 -10.51 -9.09
N ALA A 172 4.68 -9.40 -8.98
CA ALA A 172 5.04 -8.17 -9.69
C ALA A 172 6.45 -7.72 -9.32
N SER A 173 7.24 -7.40 -10.34
CA SER A 173 8.60 -6.86 -10.17
C SER A 173 8.57 -5.45 -9.58
N VAL A 174 9.72 -4.96 -9.12
CA VAL A 174 9.87 -3.55 -8.70
C VAL A 174 9.37 -2.60 -9.80
N LYS A 175 9.76 -2.88 -11.05
CA LYS A 175 9.31 -2.06 -12.19
C LYS A 175 7.79 -2.08 -12.36
N ASP A 176 7.15 -3.25 -12.31
CA ASP A 176 5.69 -3.37 -12.46
C ASP A 176 4.94 -2.60 -11.37
N ILE A 177 5.49 -2.63 -10.14
CA ILE A 177 4.95 -1.89 -8.99
C ILE A 177 5.03 -0.38 -9.23
N PHE A 178 6.19 0.13 -9.66
CA PHE A 178 6.35 1.56 -9.96
C PHE A 178 5.55 2.00 -11.18
N ASP A 179 5.48 1.19 -12.23
CA ASP A 179 4.62 1.43 -13.40
C ASP A 179 3.15 1.58 -12.97
N ARG A 180 2.69 0.71 -12.05
CA ARG A 180 1.33 0.80 -11.52
C ARG A 180 1.12 2.09 -10.72
N PHE A 181 2.02 2.46 -9.84
CA PHE A 181 1.91 3.72 -9.09
C PHE A 181 1.93 4.94 -9.99
N LYS A 182 2.81 4.94 -11.02
CA LYS A 182 2.85 6.03 -11.99
C LYS A 182 1.54 6.15 -12.77
N LYS A 183 0.99 5.03 -13.21
CA LYS A 183 -0.31 5.01 -13.89
C LYS A 183 -1.41 5.61 -13.01
N GLU A 184 -1.47 5.23 -11.74
CA GLU A 184 -2.48 5.75 -10.80
C GLU A 184 -2.24 7.24 -10.49
N TYR A 185 -0.99 7.66 -10.38
CA TYR A 185 -0.63 9.07 -10.25
C TYR A 185 -1.11 9.90 -11.44
N ASP A 186 -0.90 9.41 -12.67
CA ASP A 186 -1.33 10.11 -13.88
C ASP A 186 -2.87 10.17 -14.01
N ILE A 187 -3.56 9.08 -13.63
CA ILE A 187 -5.03 9.06 -13.56
C ILE A 187 -5.54 10.04 -12.50
N PHE A 188 -4.89 10.10 -11.35
CA PHE A 188 -5.28 10.99 -10.26
C PHE A 188 -5.12 12.46 -10.66
N TRP A 189 -4.01 12.84 -11.29
CA TRP A 189 -3.76 14.19 -11.79
C TRP A 189 -4.46 14.45 -13.13
N ASN A 190 -5.77 14.27 -13.14
CA ASN A 190 -6.62 14.53 -14.30
C ASN A 190 -6.74 16.03 -14.63
N ALA A 191 -7.37 16.36 -15.76
CA ALA A 191 -7.52 17.72 -16.24
C ALA A 191 -8.17 18.68 -15.21
N ASP A 192 -9.16 18.21 -14.42
CA ASP A 192 -9.81 19.02 -13.39
C ASP A 192 -8.83 19.41 -12.28
N ARG A 193 -8.05 18.43 -11.73
CA ARG A 193 -7.05 18.72 -10.71
C ARG A 193 -5.91 19.60 -11.21
N LEU A 194 -5.47 19.39 -12.45
CA LEU A 194 -4.45 20.24 -13.07
C LEU A 194 -4.94 21.68 -13.22
N ALA A 195 -6.16 21.90 -13.70
CA ALA A 195 -6.76 23.23 -13.81
C ALA A 195 -6.91 23.93 -12.44
N LYS A 196 -7.28 23.19 -11.39
CA LYS A 196 -7.35 23.72 -10.02
C LYS A 196 -5.98 24.12 -9.49
N ALA A 197 -4.96 23.31 -9.73
CA ALA A 197 -3.58 23.63 -9.34
C ALA A 197 -3.10 24.90 -10.04
N GLU A 198 -3.34 25.03 -11.35
CA GLU A 198 -3.02 26.23 -12.14
C GLU A 198 -3.75 27.47 -11.61
N ALA A 199 -5.03 27.37 -11.28
CA ALA A 199 -5.81 28.46 -10.69
C ALA A 199 -5.22 28.94 -9.35
N LEU A 200 -4.59 28.05 -8.59
CA LEU A 200 -3.86 28.37 -7.35
C LEU A 200 -2.44 28.87 -7.64
N LYS A 201 -1.96 28.85 -8.87
CA LYS A 201 -0.58 29.12 -9.30
C LYS A 201 0.42 28.16 -8.63
N LEU A 202 0.06 26.89 -8.52
CA LEU A 202 0.89 25.82 -7.97
C LEU A 202 1.07 24.72 -9.01
N THR A 203 2.26 24.11 -9.04
CA THR A 203 2.48 22.87 -9.78
C THR A 203 1.88 21.69 -9.01
N PRO A 204 1.59 20.53 -9.67
CA PRO A 204 1.16 19.30 -8.97
C PRO A 204 2.10 18.89 -7.84
N MET A 205 3.42 19.07 -8.02
CA MET A 205 4.42 18.80 -6.98
C MET A 205 4.25 19.75 -5.79
N GLN A 206 4.07 21.05 -6.02
CA GLN A 206 3.86 22.02 -4.95
C GLN A 206 2.55 21.77 -4.17
N VAL A 207 1.50 21.32 -4.86
CA VAL A 207 0.26 20.88 -4.23
C VAL A 207 0.54 19.65 -3.34
N SER A 208 1.29 18.66 -3.83
CA SER A 208 1.68 17.48 -3.06
C SER A 208 2.54 17.84 -1.84
N VAL A 209 3.45 18.81 -1.98
CA VAL A 209 4.24 19.34 -0.85
C VAL A 209 3.34 19.94 0.23
N MET A 210 2.43 20.86 -0.16
CA MET A 210 1.51 21.47 0.79
C MET A 210 0.56 20.44 1.43
N ALA A 211 0.06 19.49 0.63
CA ALA A 211 -0.78 18.40 1.11
C ALA A 211 -0.05 17.51 2.12
N SER A 212 1.25 17.27 1.96
CA SER A 212 2.06 16.52 2.93
C SER A 212 2.19 17.25 4.28
N ILE A 213 2.20 18.58 4.27
CA ILE A 213 2.16 19.40 5.49
C ILE A 213 0.79 19.27 6.15
N VAL A 214 -0.30 19.48 5.42
CA VAL A 214 -1.68 19.33 5.92
C VAL A 214 -1.90 17.94 6.51
N ASN A 215 -1.40 16.89 5.85
CA ASN A 215 -1.46 15.50 6.32
C ASN A 215 -0.68 15.27 7.64
N GLY A 216 0.30 16.10 7.92
CA GLY A 216 1.05 16.08 9.18
C GLY A 216 0.36 16.81 10.33
N GLU A 217 -0.57 17.72 10.05
CA GLU A 217 -1.25 18.55 11.06
C GLU A 217 -2.50 17.86 11.64
N THR A 218 -3.30 17.20 10.83
CA THR A 218 -4.57 16.66 11.28
C THR A 218 -4.92 15.32 10.65
N LEU A 219 -5.65 14.49 11.38
CA LEU A 219 -6.29 13.27 10.88
C LEU A 219 -7.78 13.48 10.55
N LYS A 220 -8.30 14.70 10.79
CA LYS A 220 -9.70 15.05 10.57
C LYS A 220 -9.90 15.51 9.13
N SER A 221 -10.53 14.71 8.30
CA SER A 221 -10.69 14.99 6.88
C SER A 221 -11.45 16.29 6.58
N PHE A 222 -12.41 16.67 7.44
CA PHE A 222 -13.15 17.92 7.29
C PHE A 222 -12.29 19.18 7.54
N GLU A 223 -11.14 19.05 8.22
CA GLU A 223 -10.20 20.16 8.43
C GLU A 223 -9.20 20.34 7.29
N TYR A 224 -9.06 19.37 6.38
CA TYR A 224 -8.07 19.46 5.30
C TYR A 224 -8.23 20.74 4.46
N PRO A 225 -9.43 21.11 3.96
CA PRO A 225 -9.60 22.33 3.18
C PRO A 225 -9.41 23.60 4.02
N ILE A 226 -9.74 23.57 5.31
CA ILE A 226 -9.55 24.72 6.21
C ILE A 226 -8.06 24.96 6.46
N ILE A 227 -7.31 23.94 6.87
CA ILE A 227 -5.86 24.04 7.12
C ILE A 227 -5.10 24.38 5.83
N ALA A 228 -5.47 23.76 4.71
CA ALA A 228 -4.91 24.12 3.41
C ALA A 228 -5.14 25.61 3.09
N GLY A 229 -6.32 26.15 3.38
CA GLY A 229 -6.63 27.56 3.25
C GLY A 229 -5.74 28.46 4.12
N VAL A 230 -5.45 28.06 5.36
CA VAL A 230 -4.50 28.78 6.23
C VAL A 230 -3.10 28.83 5.58
N TYR A 231 -2.57 27.71 5.13
CA TYR A 231 -1.25 27.66 4.52
C TYR A 231 -1.19 28.39 3.18
N LEU A 232 -2.22 28.31 2.36
CA LEU A 232 -2.32 29.10 1.13
C LEU A 232 -2.38 30.61 1.41
N ASN A 233 -3.11 31.05 2.44
CA ASN A 233 -3.16 32.44 2.84
C ASN A 233 -1.77 32.94 3.30
N ARG A 234 -1.06 32.16 4.10
CA ARG A 234 0.31 32.48 4.52
C ARG A 234 1.26 32.52 3.32
N TYR A 235 1.19 31.51 2.44
CA TYR A 235 2.00 31.43 1.22
C TYR A 235 1.82 32.66 0.33
N LYS A 236 0.58 33.03 0.02
CA LYS A 236 0.22 34.21 -0.79
C LYS A 236 0.69 35.53 -0.16
N LYS A 237 0.72 35.62 1.17
CA LYS A 237 1.21 36.79 1.93
C LYS A 237 2.74 36.81 2.11
N GLY A 238 3.48 35.84 1.58
CA GLY A 238 4.93 35.72 1.77
C GLY A 238 5.34 35.48 3.23
N MET A 239 4.43 34.93 4.07
CA MET A 239 4.70 34.54 5.43
C MET A 239 5.42 33.20 5.48
N LYS A 240 6.18 32.94 6.54
CA LYS A 240 6.69 31.61 6.85
C LYS A 240 5.52 30.69 7.19
N LEU A 241 5.53 29.42 6.72
CA LEU A 241 4.43 28.49 7.01
C LEU A 241 4.41 28.08 8.48
N GLN A 242 5.57 27.94 9.12
CA GLN A 242 5.72 27.60 10.54
C GLN A 242 4.96 26.32 10.91
N ALA A 243 5.11 25.30 10.10
CA ALA A 243 4.47 24.01 10.24
C ALA A 243 5.37 23.06 11.06
N ASP A 244 4.92 22.62 12.21
CA ASP A 244 5.64 21.68 13.07
C ASP A 244 6.03 20.37 12.36
N PRO A 245 5.18 19.76 11.49
CA PRO A 245 5.56 18.57 10.75
C PRO A 245 6.82 18.71 9.91
N THR A 246 7.11 19.91 9.40
CA THR A 246 8.33 20.16 8.61
C THR A 246 9.59 20.14 9.48
N VAL A 247 9.49 20.56 10.73
CA VAL A 247 10.57 20.44 11.71
C VAL A 247 10.73 18.99 12.14
N ALA A 248 9.61 18.27 12.41
CA ALA A 248 9.66 16.85 12.74
C ALA A 248 10.37 16.04 11.63
N PHE A 249 10.13 16.37 10.38
CA PHE A 249 10.82 15.76 9.22
C PHE A 249 12.33 15.98 9.26
N CYS A 250 12.81 17.17 9.66
CA CYS A 250 14.24 17.45 9.76
C CYS A 250 14.97 16.57 10.80
N PHE A 251 14.22 15.90 11.68
CA PHE A 251 14.72 14.97 12.70
C PHE A 251 14.17 13.56 12.50
N ASP A 252 13.83 13.19 11.27
CA ASP A 252 13.30 11.85 10.90
C ASP A 252 12.13 11.39 11.76
N TYR A 253 11.30 12.34 12.24
CA TYR A 253 10.16 12.12 13.14
C TYR A 253 10.52 11.38 14.44
N THR A 254 11.76 11.49 14.91
CA THR A 254 12.24 10.84 16.14
C THR A 254 11.97 11.66 17.42
N LEU A 255 11.51 12.92 17.27
CA LEU A 255 11.22 13.79 18.39
C LEU A 255 9.85 13.47 19.00
N ASP A 256 9.81 13.19 20.31
CA ASP A 256 8.54 13.09 21.05
C ASP A 256 7.80 14.42 21.11
N ARG A 257 8.53 15.53 21.15
CA ARG A 257 7.99 16.89 21.20
C ARG A 257 8.93 17.89 20.54
N ILE A 258 8.36 18.77 19.72
CA ILE A 258 9.09 19.91 19.15
C ILE A 258 9.28 20.99 20.23
N LEU A 259 10.53 21.36 20.49
CA LEU A 259 10.91 22.40 21.43
C LEU A 259 11.45 23.61 20.66
N LYS A 260 11.52 24.79 21.30
CA LYS A 260 12.06 26.03 20.67
C LYS A 260 13.44 25.84 20.04
N LYS A 261 14.32 25.04 20.66
CA LYS A 261 15.66 24.73 20.11
C LYS A 261 15.63 24.00 18.78
N HIS A 262 14.57 23.21 18.51
CA HIS A 262 14.45 22.46 17.25
C HIS A 262 13.99 23.37 16.09
N LEU A 263 13.30 24.49 16.39
CA LEU A 263 12.83 25.44 15.37
C LEU A 263 13.96 26.19 14.67
N THR A 264 15.20 26.08 15.15
CA THR A 264 16.38 26.76 14.60
C THR A 264 17.20 25.87 13.67
N VAL A 265 16.81 24.58 13.50
CA VAL A 265 17.56 23.65 12.63
C VAL A 265 17.74 24.23 11.23
N ASP A 266 18.97 24.13 10.72
CA ASP A 266 19.29 24.62 9.37
C ASP A 266 19.00 23.54 8.32
N SER A 267 17.81 23.60 7.77
CA SER A 267 17.35 22.70 6.73
C SER A 267 16.40 23.44 5.80
N PRO A 268 16.46 23.22 4.48
CA PRO A 268 15.53 23.83 3.53
C PRO A 268 14.07 23.38 3.77
N TYR A 269 13.86 22.32 4.54
CA TYR A 269 12.53 21.87 4.95
C TYR A 269 11.98 22.66 6.15
N ASN A 270 12.81 23.37 6.91
CA ASN A 270 12.37 24.11 8.10
C ASN A 270 11.57 25.36 7.74
N THR A 271 10.26 25.28 7.76
CA THR A 271 9.34 26.39 7.46
C THR A 271 9.24 27.46 8.56
N TYR A 272 9.90 27.27 9.72
CA TYR A 272 10.11 28.34 10.71
C TYR A 272 11.30 29.23 10.32
N LYS A 273 12.28 28.67 9.61
CA LYS A 273 13.49 29.41 9.19
C LYS A 273 13.32 30.01 7.79
N TYR A 274 12.80 29.24 6.85
CA TYR A 274 12.67 29.62 5.46
C TYR A 274 11.23 29.92 5.05
N LYS A 275 11.05 30.89 4.12
CA LYS A 275 9.76 31.21 3.52
C LYS A 275 9.47 30.28 2.35
N GLY A 276 8.20 30.14 2.00
CA GLY A 276 7.77 29.31 0.89
C GLY A 276 7.52 27.85 1.27
N LEU A 277 7.37 27.03 0.25
CA LEU A 277 7.21 25.58 0.40
C LEU A 277 8.56 24.90 0.58
N PRO A 278 8.63 23.78 1.32
CA PRO A 278 9.80 22.90 1.31
C PRO A 278 10.10 22.39 -0.10
N PRO A 279 11.34 21.90 -0.34
CA PRO A 279 11.75 21.41 -1.67
C PRO A 279 10.90 20.21 -2.17
N ALA A 280 10.43 19.37 -1.26
CA ALA A 280 9.70 18.14 -1.58
C ALA A 280 8.70 17.77 -0.45
N PRO A 281 7.78 16.82 -0.69
CA PRO A 281 6.85 16.34 0.34
C PRO A 281 7.59 15.73 1.52
N ILE A 282 7.10 15.98 2.74
CA ILE A 282 7.67 15.47 3.99
C ILE A 282 7.12 14.10 4.41
N ASN A 283 6.09 13.63 3.75
CA ASN A 283 5.48 12.30 3.88
C ASN A 283 4.71 12.00 2.60
N VAL A 284 4.19 10.78 2.48
CA VAL A 284 3.26 10.41 1.40
C VAL A 284 1.94 11.14 1.64
N PRO A 285 1.53 12.06 0.75
CA PRO A 285 0.33 12.87 0.95
C PRO A 285 -0.93 12.04 0.75
N ASN A 286 -1.90 12.18 1.66
CA ASN A 286 -3.22 11.58 1.49
C ASN A 286 -3.98 12.26 0.34
N LYS A 287 -4.73 11.48 -0.47
CA LYS A 287 -5.57 12.01 -1.56
C LYS A 287 -6.52 13.11 -1.09
N GLY A 288 -7.14 12.93 0.08
CA GLY A 288 -8.02 13.94 0.68
C GLY A 288 -7.31 15.24 1.03
N CYS A 289 -6.03 15.17 1.46
CA CYS A 289 -5.22 16.37 1.70
C CYS A 289 -4.88 17.09 0.39
N ILE A 290 -4.57 16.35 -0.69
CA ILE A 290 -4.36 16.93 -2.03
C ILE A 290 -5.63 17.63 -2.51
N ASP A 291 -6.78 16.96 -2.42
CA ASP A 291 -8.07 17.54 -2.80
C ASP A 291 -8.44 18.74 -1.89
N GLY A 292 -8.07 18.72 -0.61
CA GLY A 292 -8.23 19.86 0.30
C GLY A 292 -7.39 21.06 -0.09
N VAL A 293 -6.17 20.86 -0.58
CA VAL A 293 -5.32 21.94 -1.13
C VAL A 293 -5.90 22.50 -2.43
N LEU A 294 -6.42 21.63 -3.31
CA LEU A 294 -7.02 22.00 -4.58
C LEU A 294 -8.38 22.70 -4.44
N ASN A 295 -9.10 22.43 -3.35
CA ASN A 295 -10.40 23.00 -3.04
C ASN A 295 -10.39 23.60 -1.61
N PRO A 296 -9.57 24.63 -1.35
CA PRO A 296 -9.44 25.20 -0.01
C PRO A 296 -10.71 25.97 0.38
N ASP A 297 -11.06 25.93 1.66
CA ASP A 297 -12.11 26.77 2.18
C ASP A 297 -11.75 28.25 2.07
N LYS A 298 -12.74 29.05 1.71
CA LYS A 298 -12.59 30.52 1.55
C LYS A 298 -12.76 31.21 2.91
N HIS A 299 -11.64 31.52 3.56
CA HIS A 299 -11.59 32.24 4.83
C HIS A 299 -10.34 33.10 4.93
N GLY A 300 -10.29 33.97 5.96
CA GLY A 300 -9.13 34.84 6.23
C GLY A 300 -8.14 34.30 7.25
N TYR A 301 -8.31 33.06 7.72
CA TYR A 301 -7.44 32.51 8.77
C TYR A 301 -5.99 32.41 8.31
N ILE A 302 -5.08 32.76 9.20
CA ILE A 302 -3.63 32.63 9.06
C ILE A 302 -2.97 32.00 10.30
N TYR A 303 -3.76 31.69 11.33
CA TYR A 303 -3.33 31.01 12.54
C TYR A 303 -4.30 29.90 12.90
N PHE A 304 -3.78 28.87 13.55
CA PHE A 304 -4.58 27.84 14.24
C PHE A 304 -3.80 27.27 15.42
N CYS A 305 -4.47 26.62 16.34
CA CYS A 305 -3.90 25.84 17.42
C CYS A 305 -4.85 24.70 17.79
N ALA A 306 -4.34 23.69 18.50
CA ALA A 306 -5.17 22.58 18.96
C ALA A 306 -6.35 23.06 19.81
N SER A 307 -7.51 22.39 19.64
CA SER A 307 -8.72 22.66 20.38
C SER A 307 -8.58 22.24 21.86
N PRO A 308 -9.10 23.03 22.82
CA PRO A 308 -9.12 22.66 24.23
C PRO A 308 -10.03 21.48 24.56
N GLU A 309 -10.86 21.02 23.63
CA GLU A 309 -11.75 19.84 23.74
C GLU A 309 -10.98 18.52 23.65
N PHE A 310 -9.72 18.54 23.15
CA PHE A 310 -8.86 17.37 22.96
C PHE A 310 -9.44 16.28 22.04
N ASP A 311 -10.29 16.66 21.12
CA ASP A 311 -10.94 15.80 20.12
C ASP A 311 -10.12 15.66 18.82
N GLY A 312 -8.93 16.28 18.77
CA GLY A 312 -8.03 16.30 17.63
C GLY A 312 -8.39 17.36 16.60
N THR A 313 -9.27 18.32 16.93
CA THR A 313 -9.61 19.47 16.09
C THR A 313 -8.79 20.69 16.43
N HIS A 314 -8.93 21.76 15.62
CA HIS A 314 -8.21 23.01 15.78
C HIS A 314 -9.17 24.21 15.92
N ARG A 315 -8.68 25.25 16.58
CA ARG A 315 -9.28 26.58 16.58
C ARG A 315 -8.49 27.51 15.68
N PHE A 316 -9.19 28.14 14.77
CA PHE A 316 -8.63 29.01 13.73
C PHE A 316 -8.78 30.48 14.11
N ALA A 317 -7.87 31.35 13.61
CA ALA A 317 -7.90 32.78 13.86
C ALA A 317 -7.35 33.57 12.65
N VAL A 318 -7.94 34.76 12.42
CA VAL A 318 -7.48 35.73 11.44
C VAL A 318 -6.35 36.59 12.02
N GLY A 319 -6.47 36.97 13.30
CA GLY A 319 -5.55 37.87 13.98
C GLY A 319 -4.72 37.18 15.06
N TYR A 320 -3.51 37.77 15.31
CA TYR A 320 -2.60 37.23 16.32
C TYR A 320 -3.17 37.26 17.76
N ASN A 321 -3.94 38.31 18.10
CA ASN A 321 -4.56 38.44 19.44
C ASN A 321 -5.60 37.33 19.70
N GLU A 322 -6.39 37.00 18.70
CA GLU A 322 -7.35 35.89 18.76
C GLU A 322 -6.62 34.54 18.89
N HIS A 323 -5.57 34.35 18.10
CA HIS A 323 -4.73 33.16 18.23
C HIS A 323 -4.11 33.01 19.63
N LEU A 324 -3.61 34.09 20.21
CA LEU A 324 -3.08 34.07 21.57
C LEU A 324 -4.15 33.71 22.61
N LYS A 325 -5.40 34.19 22.43
CA LYS A 325 -6.52 33.82 23.28
C LYS A 325 -6.77 32.32 23.19
N ASN A 326 -6.94 31.78 21.97
CA ASN A 326 -7.16 30.36 21.73
C ASN A 326 -6.02 29.48 22.29
N ALA A 327 -4.77 29.89 22.10
CA ALA A 327 -3.61 29.17 22.62
C ALA A 327 -3.57 29.15 24.16
N ARG A 328 -3.96 30.26 24.82
CA ARG A 328 -4.07 30.32 26.30
C ARG A 328 -5.18 29.41 26.82
N GLU A 329 -6.31 29.36 26.15
CA GLU A 329 -7.44 28.47 26.52
C GLU A 329 -6.98 27.00 26.42
N PHE A 330 -6.35 26.62 25.30
CA PHE A 330 -5.77 25.27 25.16
C PHE A 330 -4.76 24.95 26.27
N GLN A 331 -3.83 25.88 26.57
CA GLN A 331 -2.81 25.65 27.60
C GLN A 331 -3.42 25.49 29.00
N ARG A 332 -4.48 26.25 29.33
CA ARG A 332 -5.23 26.11 30.60
C ARG A 332 -5.90 24.72 30.68
N ALA A 333 -6.59 24.32 29.61
CA ALA A 333 -7.25 23.01 29.55
C ALA A 333 -6.24 21.86 29.66
N LEU A 334 -5.09 21.95 28.96
CA LEU A 334 -4.03 20.97 29.05
C LEU A 334 -3.45 20.85 30.46
N THR A 335 -3.22 21.98 31.14
CA THR A 335 -2.73 22.01 32.52
C THR A 335 -3.74 21.36 33.48
N ALA A 336 -5.03 21.67 33.33
CA ALA A 336 -6.10 21.07 34.15
C ALA A 336 -6.18 19.56 33.93
N ARG A 337 -6.13 19.11 32.66
CA ARG A 337 -6.15 17.67 32.29
C ARG A 337 -4.96 16.90 32.87
N ASN A 338 -3.76 17.51 32.83
CA ASN A 338 -2.55 16.87 33.36
C ASN A 338 -2.60 16.80 34.90
N LYS A 339 -3.13 17.84 35.60
CA LYS A 339 -3.35 17.80 37.05
C LYS A 339 -4.35 16.70 37.43
N ALA A 340 -5.48 16.58 36.71
CA ALA A 340 -6.49 15.53 36.97
C ALA A 340 -5.89 14.13 36.78
N LYS A 341 -5.09 13.91 35.74
CA LYS A 341 -4.39 12.63 35.52
C LYS A 341 -3.37 12.31 36.63
N ALA A 342 -2.68 13.32 37.16
CA ALA A 342 -1.73 13.13 38.27
C ALA A 342 -2.42 12.86 39.62
N ALA A 343 -3.62 13.42 39.84
CA ALA A 343 -4.40 13.21 41.04
C ALA A 343 -5.19 11.89 41.07
N GLY A 344 -5.45 11.29 39.88
CA GLY A 344 -6.13 9.98 39.75
C GLY A 344 -5.18 8.79 39.69
N LYS A 345 -3.88 8.97 39.88
CA LYS A 345 -2.86 7.95 40.13
C LYS A 345 -2.50 7.92 41.61
#